data_3874503028fad9a34ffc056b1e06f18e
#
_entry.id   3874503028fad9a34ffc056b1e06f18e
#
_cell.length_a   1.000
_cell.length_b   1.000
_cell.length_c   1.000
_cell.angle_alpha   90.00
_cell.angle_beta   90.00
_cell.angle_gamma   90.00
#
_symmetry.space_group_name_H-M   'P 1'
#
loop_
_entity.id
_entity.type
_entity.pdbx_description
1 polymer ?
#
loop_
_entity_poly.entity_id
_entity_poly.type
_entity_poly.pdbx_seq_one_letter_code
_entity_poly.pdbx_strand_id
1 'polypeptide(L)'
;MVANVETMFYVREKPWHGLGVEVQEALNSADALKMAGLDWEVKQRNIQVCGGAKIENYKANVRSTDGRVLGVVSDRYQIVQNKDAFSFTDELIGGDVRYETAGSLQNGKKIWLLAKMPEREVVGDKVEPYLCFSNTHDGSGSIRVCMTPIRVVCNNTLNLALNSAKRQWATKHVGNIDEKMQEARMCLQLADAYMDELAVCADRLANTTITDEQLDKIGRASCRERV
;
A
#
# COMPACT_ATOMS: atom_id res chain seq x y z
N MET A 1 -15.44 -6.75 -12.99
CA MET A 1 -14.42 -6.90 -11.89
C MET A 1 -14.91 -6.14 -10.67
N VAL A 2 -14.93 -6.77 -9.52
CA VAL A 2 -15.40 -6.11 -8.28
C VAL A 2 -14.24 -5.31 -7.71
N ALA A 3 -14.43 -4.02 -7.40
CA ALA A 3 -13.39 -3.15 -6.83
C ALA A 3 -12.92 -3.61 -5.43
N ASN A 4 -13.78 -4.37 -4.73
CA ASN A 4 -13.58 -4.87 -3.35
C ASN A 4 -13.31 -3.77 -2.31
N VAL A 5 -13.68 -2.53 -2.61
CA VAL A 5 -13.54 -1.38 -1.71
C VAL A 5 -14.71 -1.38 -0.73
N GLU A 6 -14.42 -1.27 0.57
CA GLU A 6 -15.42 -1.04 1.61
C GLU A 6 -15.56 0.45 1.89
N THR A 7 -14.43 1.10 2.24
CA THR A 7 -14.35 2.54 2.50
C THR A 7 -13.11 3.11 1.85
N MET A 8 -13.16 4.35 1.41
CA MET A 8 -12.00 5.10 0.95
C MET A 8 -12.30 6.59 0.83
N PHE A 9 -11.27 7.41 0.79
CA PHE A 9 -11.32 8.74 0.20
C PHE A 9 -10.39 8.81 -1.03
N TYR A 10 -10.61 9.82 -1.86
CA TYR A 10 -9.77 10.14 -3.00
C TYR A 10 -9.71 11.66 -3.21
N VAL A 11 -8.58 12.13 -3.73
CA VAL A 11 -8.36 13.53 -4.03
C VAL A 11 -8.80 13.83 -5.46
N ARG A 12 -9.71 14.80 -5.63
CA ARG A 12 -10.17 15.38 -6.90
C ARG A 12 -10.73 14.38 -7.93
N GLU A 13 -9.94 13.46 -8.39
CA GLU A 13 -10.29 12.56 -9.49
C GLU A 13 -11.06 11.32 -9.00
N LYS A 14 -12.31 11.21 -9.41
CA LYS A 14 -13.20 10.12 -9.03
C LYS A 14 -12.74 8.79 -9.62
N PRO A 15 -12.58 7.74 -8.79
CA PRO A 15 -12.26 6.40 -9.31
C PRO A 15 -13.35 5.86 -10.24
N TRP A 16 -12.94 5.01 -11.19
CA TRP A 16 -13.84 4.39 -12.18
C TRP A 16 -15.04 3.65 -11.58
N HIS A 17 -14.91 3.12 -10.36
CA HIS A 17 -15.99 2.38 -9.67
C HIS A 17 -16.95 3.30 -8.90
N GLY A 18 -16.66 4.59 -8.78
CA GLY A 18 -17.54 5.59 -8.18
C GLY A 18 -17.69 5.53 -6.66
N LEU A 19 -16.93 4.66 -5.97
CA LEU A 19 -16.97 4.51 -4.51
C LEU A 19 -15.99 5.47 -3.83
N GLY A 20 -16.28 5.82 -2.58
CA GLY A 20 -15.41 6.65 -1.74
C GLY A 20 -15.92 8.09 -1.58
N VAL A 21 -15.24 8.81 -0.72
CA VAL A 21 -15.51 10.23 -0.42
C VAL A 21 -14.52 11.10 -1.18
N GLU A 22 -15.02 12.06 -1.93
CA GLU A 22 -14.20 13.04 -2.63
C GLU A 22 -13.69 14.11 -1.65
N VAL A 23 -12.41 14.42 -1.75
CA VAL A 23 -11.79 15.56 -1.08
C VAL A 23 -11.07 16.43 -2.11
N GLN A 24 -11.05 17.75 -1.88
CA GLN A 24 -10.48 18.69 -2.84
C GLN A 24 -8.96 18.77 -2.76
N GLU A 25 -8.41 18.55 -1.56
CA GLU A 25 -6.98 18.63 -1.29
C GLU A 25 -6.49 17.37 -0.58
N ALA A 26 -5.22 17.03 -0.77
CA ALA A 26 -4.59 15.91 -0.09
C ALA A 26 -4.53 16.16 1.42
N LEU A 27 -4.94 15.16 2.19
CA LEU A 27 -5.16 15.26 3.64
C LEU A 27 -3.88 14.96 4.42
N ASN A 28 -3.78 15.53 5.62
CA ASN A 28 -2.82 15.05 6.65
C ASN A 28 -3.26 13.68 7.19
N SER A 29 -2.40 13.02 7.99
CA SER A 29 -2.66 11.67 8.52
C SER A 29 -3.92 11.57 9.38
N ALA A 30 -4.17 12.55 10.26
CA ALA A 30 -5.31 12.54 11.17
C ALA A 30 -6.66 12.63 10.43
N ASP A 31 -6.73 13.49 9.43
CA ASP A 31 -7.92 13.66 8.61
C ASP A 31 -8.08 12.49 7.61
N ALA A 32 -6.97 12.02 7.03
CA ALA A 32 -6.95 10.88 6.13
C ALA A 32 -7.44 9.59 6.81
N LEU A 33 -7.02 9.33 8.05
CA LEU A 33 -7.48 8.19 8.86
C LEU A 33 -9.00 8.18 8.98
N LYS A 34 -9.60 9.33 9.32
CA LYS A 34 -11.06 9.48 9.49
C LYS A 34 -11.80 9.40 8.16
N MET A 35 -11.34 10.15 7.15
CA MET A 35 -11.99 10.19 5.84
C MET A 35 -11.93 8.86 5.10
N ALA A 36 -10.89 8.06 5.33
CA ALA A 36 -10.79 6.69 4.83
C ALA A 36 -11.71 5.71 5.56
N GLY A 37 -12.32 6.11 6.69
CA GLY A 37 -13.08 5.22 7.56
C GLY A 37 -12.19 4.15 8.20
N LEU A 38 -10.96 4.52 8.57
CA LEU A 38 -9.95 3.63 9.16
C LEU A 38 -9.69 3.90 10.65
N ASP A 39 -10.50 4.74 11.28
CA ASP A 39 -10.40 5.15 12.69
C ASP A 39 -10.88 4.09 13.70
N TRP A 40 -10.83 2.83 13.31
CA TRP A 40 -11.13 1.67 14.15
C TRP A 40 -9.86 0.89 14.51
N GLU A 41 -9.95 0.14 15.62
CA GLU A 41 -8.88 -0.72 16.11
C GLU A 41 -9.17 -2.20 15.82
N VAL A 42 -8.10 -2.98 15.69
CA VAL A 42 -8.17 -4.44 15.66
C VAL A 42 -7.89 -4.96 17.06
N LYS A 43 -8.79 -5.82 17.58
CA LYS A 43 -8.66 -6.47 18.90
C LYS A 43 -8.62 -7.98 18.72
N GLN A 44 -7.67 -8.64 19.39
CA GLN A 44 -7.61 -10.11 19.40
C GLN A 44 -8.59 -10.67 20.43
N ARG A 45 -9.33 -11.70 20.02
CA ARG A 45 -10.28 -12.43 20.87
C ARG A 45 -9.95 -13.92 20.85
N ASN A 46 -10.13 -14.58 21.99
CA ASN A 46 -10.05 -16.04 22.06
C ASN A 46 -11.17 -16.67 21.23
N ILE A 47 -10.87 -17.82 20.66
CA ILE A 47 -11.81 -18.60 19.84
C ILE A 47 -12.24 -19.83 20.64
N GLN A 48 -13.51 -20.17 20.53
CA GLN A 48 -14.11 -21.35 21.15
C GLN A 48 -14.91 -22.13 20.11
N VAL A 49 -14.95 -23.45 20.25
CA VAL A 49 -15.90 -24.28 19.51
C VAL A 49 -17.29 -24.19 20.13
N CYS A 50 -18.33 -24.53 19.39
CA CYS A 50 -19.66 -24.71 19.95
C CYS A 50 -19.60 -25.78 21.07
N GLY A 51 -19.99 -25.41 22.28
CA GLY A 51 -19.80 -26.24 23.46
C GLY A 51 -18.73 -25.74 24.45
N GLY A 52 -18.00 -24.66 24.10
CA GLY A 52 -17.20 -23.88 25.03
C GLY A 52 -15.70 -24.24 25.10
N ALA A 53 -15.24 -25.29 24.45
CA ALA A 53 -13.81 -25.60 24.42
C ALA A 53 -13.02 -24.54 23.68
N LYS A 54 -11.99 -24.00 24.34
CA LYS A 54 -11.11 -22.97 23.76
C LYS A 54 -10.18 -23.59 22.70
N ILE A 55 -10.02 -22.88 21.58
CA ILE A 55 -9.02 -23.24 20.55
C ILE A 55 -7.70 -22.59 20.93
N GLU A 56 -6.71 -23.41 21.25
CA GLU A 56 -5.36 -22.96 21.60
C GLU A 56 -4.57 -22.53 20.34
N ASN A 57 -3.59 -21.65 20.56
CA ASN A 57 -2.65 -21.15 19.52
C ASN A 57 -3.27 -20.31 18.39
N TYR A 58 -4.59 -20.01 18.48
CA TYR A 58 -5.29 -19.18 17.50
C TYR A 58 -6.14 -18.12 18.19
N LYS A 59 -6.28 -16.99 17.51
CA LYS A 59 -7.13 -15.86 17.93
C LYS A 59 -7.90 -15.30 16.73
N ALA A 60 -9.05 -14.70 17.00
CA ALA A 60 -9.78 -13.93 16.03
C ALA A 60 -9.34 -12.47 16.11
N ASN A 61 -8.96 -11.88 15.00
CA ASN A 61 -8.83 -10.44 14.84
C ASN A 61 -10.21 -9.86 14.59
N VAL A 62 -10.63 -8.93 15.45
CA VAL A 62 -11.99 -8.38 15.46
C VAL A 62 -11.91 -6.87 15.38
N ARG A 63 -12.69 -6.26 14.49
CA ARG A 63 -12.83 -4.82 14.36
C ARG A 63 -13.60 -4.25 15.54
N SER A 64 -13.10 -3.16 16.15
CA SER A 64 -13.65 -2.61 17.39
C SER A 64 -15.02 -1.96 17.22
N THR A 65 -15.32 -1.41 16.04
CA THR A 65 -16.52 -0.60 15.79
C THR A 65 -17.80 -1.43 15.63
N ASP A 66 -17.71 -2.59 14.99
CA ASP A 66 -18.87 -3.43 14.64
C ASP A 66 -18.76 -4.90 15.07
N GLY A 67 -17.65 -5.26 15.72
CA GLY A 67 -17.42 -6.64 16.17
C GLY A 67 -17.14 -7.63 15.03
N ARG A 68 -16.94 -7.17 13.80
CA ARG A 68 -16.68 -8.03 12.65
C ARG A 68 -15.38 -8.80 12.82
N VAL A 69 -15.43 -10.10 12.62
CA VAL A 69 -14.24 -10.95 12.55
C VAL A 69 -13.55 -10.71 11.20
N LEU A 70 -12.34 -10.16 11.25
CA LEU A 70 -11.52 -9.91 10.08
C LEU A 70 -10.80 -11.17 9.61
N GLY A 71 -10.33 -11.99 10.57
CA GLY A 71 -9.68 -13.25 10.28
C GLY A 71 -9.31 -14.03 11.54
N VAL A 72 -8.86 -15.26 11.33
CA VAL A 72 -8.31 -16.14 12.37
C VAL A 72 -6.81 -16.24 12.14
N VAL A 73 -6.04 -15.88 13.14
CA VAL A 73 -4.59 -15.78 13.08
C VAL A 73 -3.95 -16.61 14.18
N SER A 74 -2.65 -16.93 14.05
CA SER A 74 -1.93 -17.57 15.14
C SER A 74 -1.76 -16.61 16.32
N ASP A 75 -1.51 -17.13 17.52
CA ASP A 75 -1.21 -16.36 18.73
C ASP A 75 0.07 -15.52 18.61
N ARG A 76 0.96 -15.86 17.65
CA ARG A 76 2.18 -15.11 17.32
C ARG A 76 1.95 -13.91 16.41
N TYR A 77 0.73 -13.75 15.88
CA TYR A 77 0.42 -12.65 14.99
C TYR A 77 0.44 -11.31 15.76
N GLN A 78 1.26 -10.38 15.30
CA GLN A 78 1.34 -9.02 15.81
C GLN A 78 0.46 -8.10 14.98
N ILE A 79 -0.43 -7.39 15.67
CA ILE A 79 -1.31 -6.42 15.02
C ILE A 79 -0.50 -5.14 14.73
N VAL A 80 -0.64 -4.62 13.51
CA VAL A 80 -0.31 -3.24 13.18
C VAL A 80 -1.63 -2.49 13.07
N GLN A 81 -1.87 -1.55 13.97
CA GLN A 81 -3.10 -0.76 13.95
C GLN A 81 -3.11 0.20 12.77
N ASN A 82 -4.30 0.60 12.33
CA ASN A 82 -4.43 1.55 11.22
C ASN A 82 -3.69 2.86 11.51
N LYS A 83 -3.85 3.42 12.72
CA LYS A 83 -3.16 4.64 13.14
C LYS A 83 -1.62 4.51 13.10
N ASP A 84 -1.11 3.31 13.46
CA ASP A 84 0.34 3.07 13.46
C ASP A 84 0.89 3.04 12.03
N ALA A 85 0.08 2.57 11.06
CA ALA A 85 0.42 2.61 9.64
C ALA A 85 0.57 4.06 9.13
N PHE A 86 -0.33 4.97 9.54
CA PHE A 86 -0.20 6.40 9.22
C PHE A 86 1.03 7.03 9.88
N SER A 87 1.21 6.82 11.19
CA SER A 87 2.38 7.34 11.91
C SER A 87 3.69 6.87 11.30
N PHE A 88 3.77 5.60 10.92
CA PHE A 88 4.94 5.05 10.23
C PHE A 88 5.18 5.72 8.87
N THR A 89 4.11 5.95 8.09
CA THR A 89 4.22 6.59 6.77
C THR A 89 4.69 8.03 6.92
N ASP A 90 4.16 8.77 7.91
CA ASP A 90 4.58 10.14 8.22
C ASP A 90 6.08 10.21 8.60
N GLU A 91 6.51 9.30 9.46
CA GLU A 91 7.92 9.24 9.89
C GLU A 91 8.87 8.83 8.75
N LEU A 92 8.39 8.00 7.81
CA LEU A 92 9.18 7.53 6.70
C LEU A 92 9.44 8.62 5.65
N ILE A 93 8.41 9.37 5.30
CA ILE A 93 8.50 10.45 4.31
C ILE A 93 9.15 11.68 4.95
N GLY A 94 8.80 11.96 6.21
CA GLY A 94 9.19 13.17 6.92
C GLY A 94 8.44 14.43 6.44
N GLY A 95 8.39 15.44 7.28
CA GLY A 95 7.74 16.71 6.92
C GLY A 95 6.21 16.66 6.85
N ASP A 96 5.64 17.48 5.97
CA ASP A 96 4.18 17.63 5.80
C ASP A 96 3.63 16.59 4.82
N VAL A 97 3.42 15.36 5.31
CA VAL A 97 2.93 14.25 4.49
C VAL A 97 1.49 14.50 4.05
N ARG A 98 1.21 14.26 2.78
CA ARG A 98 -0.09 14.42 2.16
C ARG A 98 -0.57 13.11 1.54
N TYR A 99 -1.78 12.69 1.91
CA TYR A 99 -2.38 11.44 1.44
C TYR A 99 -3.31 11.70 0.25
N GLU A 100 -3.06 10.97 -0.83
CA GLU A 100 -3.85 11.04 -2.08
C GLU A 100 -5.08 10.13 -2.04
N THR A 101 -4.90 8.91 -1.54
CA THR A 101 -5.99 7.95 -1.30
C THR A 101 -5.66 7.09 -0.09
N ALA A 102 -6.68 6.68 0.63
CA ALA A 102 -6.57 5.60 1.61
C ALA A 102 -7.92 4.91 1.76
N GLY A 103 -7.92 3.66 2.23
CA GLY A 103 -9.16 2.96 2.44
C GLY A 103 -8.99 1.51 2.87
N SER A 104 -10.12 0.81 2.92
CA SER A 104 -10.20 -0.61 3.24
C SER A 104 -10.80 -1.43 2.10
N LEU A 105 -10.32 -2.66 2.00
CA LEU A 105 -10.72 -3.67 1.04
C LEU A 105 -11.25 -4.90 1.78
N GLN A 106 -12.10 -5.67 1.08
CA GLN A 106 -12.56 -6.97 1.56
C GLN A 106 -13.18 -6.90 2.96
N ASN A 107 -14.02 -5.89 3.20
CA ASN A 107 -14.67 -5.65 4.48
C ASN A 107 -13.69 -5.43 5.66
N GLY A 108 -12.67 -4.61 5.44
CA GLY A 108 -11.68 -4.24 6.44
C GLY A 108 -10.53 -5.23 6.61
N LYS A 109 -10.49 -6.34 5.87
CA LYS A 109 -9.41 -7.34 5.97
C LYS A 109 -8.07 -6.81 5.49
N LYS A 110 -8.09 -5.89 4.54
CA LYS A 110 -6.88 -5.25 3.99
C LYS A 110 -7.09 -3.73 3.95
N ILE A 111 -6.04 -2.99 4.28
CA ILE A 111 -5.99 -1.54 4.14
C ILE A 111 -4.87 -1.12 3.20
N TRP A 112 -5.00 0.07 2.63
CA TRP A 112 -3.93 0.77 1.93
C TRP A 112 -3.93 2.25 2.28
N LEU A 113 -2.74 2.83 2.23
CA LEU A 113 -2.47 4.26 2.32
C LEU A 113 -1.61 4.63 1.12
N LEU A 114 -1.92 5.71 0.45
CA LEU A 114 -1.15 6.25 -0.65
C LEU A 114 -0.77 7.69 -0.34
N ALA A 115 0.47 7.91 0.03
CA ALA A 115 0.99 9.23 0.34
C ALA A 115 1.73 9.81 -0.87
N LYS A 116 1.54 11.12 -1.13
CA LYS A 116 2.31 11.85 -2.13
C LYS A 116 3.75 12.00 -1.68
N MET A 117 4.66 11.82 -2.62
CA MET A 117 6.06 12.19 -2.47
C MET A 117 6.37 13.47 -3.27
N PRO A 118 7.51 14.13 -3.00
CA PRO A 118 7.91 15.28 -3.79
C PRO A 118 7.92 14.96 -5.30
N GLU A 119 7.41 15.88 -6.12
CA GLU A 119 7.45 15.76 -7.57
C GLU A 119 8.90 15.63 -8.06
N ARG A 120 9.10 14.83 -9.09
CA ARG A 120 10.37 14.65 -9.78
C ARG A 120 10.17 14.90 -11.26
N GLU A 121 11.19 15.44 -11.91
CA GLU A 121 11.23 15.56 -13.35
C GLU A 121 12.02 14.39 -13.94
N VAL A 122 11.44 13.69 -14.90
CA VAL A 122 12.06 12.57 -15.62
C VAL A 122 11.87 12.81 -17.12
N VAL A 123 12.94 13.08 -17.84
CA VAL A 123 12.94 13.36 -19.29
C VAL A 123 11.99 14.53 -19.66
N GLY A 124 11.96 15.59 -18.84
CA GLY A 124 11.07 16.74 -19.06
C GLY A 124 9.62 16.53 -18.62
N ASP A 125 9.24 15.33 -18.22
CA ASP A 125 7.91 15.03 -17.71
C ASP A 125 7.89 15.07 -16.18
N LYS A 126 6.85 15.67 -15.61
CA LYS A 126 6.60 15.65 -14.17
C LYS A 126 6.04 14.30 -13.76
N VAL A 127 6.76 13.61 -12.88
CA VAL A 127 6.34 12.35 -12.26
C VAL A 127 5.97 12.62 -10.81
N GLU A 128 4.75 12.26 -10.43
CA GLU A 128 4.29 12.27 -9.04
C GLU A 128 4.45 10.86 -8.45
N PRO A 129 5.54 10.56 -7.73
CA PRO A 129 5.68 9.27 -7.08
C PRO A 129 4.84 9.23 -5.81
N TYR A 130 4.39 8.02 -5.47
CA TYR A 130 3.64 7.75 -4.24
C TYR A 130 4.39 6.73 -3.39
N LEU A 131 4.29 6.89 -2.08
CA LEU A 131 4.56 5.82 -1.13
C LEU A 131 3.26 5.09 -0.85
N CYS A 132 3.23 3.80 -1.17
CA CYS A 132 2.10 2.92 -0.90
C CYS A 132 2.42 2.02 0.29
N PHE A 133 1.63 2.14 1.34
CA PHE A 133 1.61 1.20 2.47
C PHE A 133 0.39 0.30 2.36
N SER A 134 0.55 -1.00 2.60
CA SER A 134 -0.56 -1.96 2.67
C SER A 134 -0.37 -2.93 3.83
N ASN A 135 -1.47 -3.20 4.53
CA ASN A 135 -1.53 -4.12 5.66
C ASN A 135 -2.74 -5.05 5.54
N THR A 136 -2.63 -6.26 6.11
CA THR A 136 -3.75 -7.22 6.18
C THR A 136 -4.01 -7.62 7.62
N HIS A 137 -5.27 -7.61 8.02
CA HIS A 137 -5.70 -7.96 9.38
C HIS A 137 -6.19 -9.40 9.51
N ASP A 138 -6.30 -10.13 8.40
CA ASP A 138 -6.84 -11.49 8.35
C ASP A 138 -5.78 -12.60 8.36
N GLY A 139 -4.49 -12.21 8.40
CA GLY A 139 -3.37 -13.15 8.37
C GLY A 139 -3.03 -13.69 6.96
N SER A 140 -3.75 -13.27 5.92
CA SER A 140 -3.52 -13.74 4.54
C SER A 140 -2.32 -13.12 3.85
N GLY A 141 -1.82 -11.99 4.38
CA GLY A 141 -0.75 -11.23 3.75
C GLY A 141 0.29 -10.70 4.72
N SER A 142 1.14 -9.84 4.21
CA SER A 142 2.22 -9.17 4.92
C SER A 142 1.98 -7.66 4.98
N ILE A 143 2.70 -6.99 5.88
CA ILE A 143 2.91 -5.55 5.82
C ILE A 143 3.80 -5.30 4.61
N ARG A 144 3.39 -4.39 3.73
CA ARG A 144 4.15 -4.04 2.51
C ARG A 144 4.24 -2.53 2.36
N VAL A 145 5.41 -2.06 2.00
CA VAL A 145 5.66 -0.66 1.67
C VAL A 145 6.40 -0.61 0.34
N CYS A 146 5.96 0.22 -0.57
CA CYS A 146 6.62 0.36 -1.86
C CYS A 146 6.48 1.78 -2.42
N MET A 147 7.42 2.14 -3.28
CA MET A 147 7.30 3.33 -4.12
C MET A 147 6.67 2.96 -5.45
N THR A 148 5.71 3.76 -5.90
CA THR A 148 4.96 3.47 -7.12
C THR A 148 4.48 4.77 -7.80
N PRO A 149 4.49 4.85 -9.13
CA PRO A 149 3.79 5.91 -9.86
C PRO A 149 2.28 5.62 -10.01
N ILE A 150 1.79 4.49 -9.48
CA ILE A 150 0.41 4.04 -9.68
C ILE A 150 -0.47 4.62 -8.59
N ARG A 151 -1.51 5.36 -9.00
CA ARG A 151 -2.56 5.84 -8.09
C ARG A 151 -3.46 4.68 -7.69
N VAL A 152 -3.38 4.28 -6.42
CA VAL A 152 -4.13 3.14 -5.87
C VAL A 152 -5.53 3.58 -5.48
N VAL A 153 -6.56 2.97 -6.10
CA VAL A 153 -7.97 3.27 -5.84
C VAL A 153 -8.82 2.01 -5.64
N CYS A 154 -8.27 0.82 -5.85
CA CYS A 154 -8.99 -0.45 -5.69
C CYS A 154 -8.01 -1.61 -5.51
N ASN A 155 -8.53 -2.81 -5.26
CA ASN A 155 -7.69 -4.01 -5.09
C ASN A 155 -6.82 -4.31 -6.32
N ASN A 156 -7.29 -4.05 -7.54
CA ASN A 156 -6.51 -4.31 -8.75
C ASN A 156 -5.32 -3.35 -8.88
N THR A 157 -5.54 -2.04 -8.67
CA THR A 157 -4.46 -1.04 -8.70
C THR A 157 -3.50 -1.21 -7.54
N LEU A 158 -3.96 -1.67 -6.35
CA LEU A 158 -3.08 -2.02 -5.25
C LEU A 158 -2.18 -3.22 -5.62
N ASN A 159 -2.74 -4.29 -6.17
CA ASN A 159 -1.95 -5.44 -6.60
C ASN A 159 -0.96 -5.06 -7.71
N LEU A 160 -1.37 -4.21 -8.66
CA LEU A 160 -0.48 -3.72 -9.71
C LEU A 160 0.67 -2.90 -9.10
N ALA A 161 0.40 -1.97 -8.20
CA ALA A 161 1.42 -1.18 -7.51
C ALA A 161 2.41 -2.06 -6.75
N LEU A 162 1.91 -3.01 -5.95
CA LEU A 162 2.75 -3.90 -5.15
C LEU A 162 3.57 -4.90 -5.97
N ASN A 163 3.07 -5.34 -7.14
CA ASN A 163 3.77 -6.33 -7.97
C ASN A 163 4.73 -5.70 -8.98
N SER A 164 4.47 -4.46 -9.42
CA SER A 164 5.34 -3.74 -10.35
C SER A 164 6.43 -2.92 -9.66
N ALA A 165 6.32 -2.70 -8.35
CA ALA A 165 7.29 -1.90 -7.61
C ALA A 165 8.67 -2.56 -7.62
N LYS A 166 9.66 -1.85 -8.16
CA LYS A 166 11.07 -2.29 -8.15
C LYS A 166 11.69 -2.16 -6.77
N ARG A 167 11.21 -1.21 -5.95
CA ARG A 167 11.61 -1.02 -4.56
C ARG A 167 10.44 -1.22 -3.66
N GLN A 168 10.50 -2.28 -2.87
CA GLN A 168 9.50 -2.64 -1.90
C GLN A 168 10.14 -3.33 -0.71
N TRP A 169 9.54 -3.13 0.42
CA TRP A 169 9.83 -3.86 1.64
C TRP A 169 8.57 -4.62 2.06
N ALA A 170 8.75 -5.83 2.57
CA ALA A 170 7.65 -6.66 3.03
C ALA A 170 8.05 -7.49 4.23
N THR A 171 7.18 -7.57 5.23
CA THR A 171 7.41 -8.42 6.40
C THR A 171 6.14 -9.08 6.89
N LYS A 172 6.29 -10.25 7.52
CA LYS A 172 5.20 -10.97 8.17
C LYS A 172 4.87 -10.35 9.53
N HIS A 173 3.64 -10.53 9.99
CA HIS A 173 3.12 -10.08 11.28
C HIS A 173 3.61 -10.95 12.46
N VAL A 174 4.90 -11.20 12.58
CA VAL A 174 5.49 -12.00 13.65
C VAL A 174 6.81 -11.37 14.12
N GLY A 175 7.13 -11.55 15.40
CA GLY A 175 8.35 -10.99 16.01
C GLY A 175 8.20 -9.50 16.36
N ASN A 176 9.30 -8.79 16.51
CA ASN A 176 9.30 -7.37 16.85
C ASN A 176 8.98 -6.53 15.61
N ILE A 177 7.78 -5.97 15.57
CA ILE A 177 7.31 -5.14 14.44
C ILE A 177 8.06 -3.81 14.39
N ASP A 178 8.39 -3.22 15.52
CA ASP A 178 9.07 -1.91 15.57
C ASP A 178 10.47 -1.98 14.94
N GLU A 179 11.25 -3.03 15.24
CA GLU A 179 12.54 -3.28 14.60
C GLU A 179 12.39 -3.44 13.08
N LYS A 180 11.39 -4.17 12.64
CA LYS A 180 11.09 -4.38 11.22
C LYS A 180 10.66 -3.10 10.52
N MET A 181 9.91 -2.23 11.20
CA MET A 181 9.55 -0.93 10.66
C MET A 181 10.77 0.00 10.53
N GLN A 182 11.75 -0.11 11.44
CA GLN A 182 13.03 0.58 11.29
C GLN A 182 13.83 0.08 10.08
N GLU A 183 13.85 -1.23 9.85
CA GLU A 183 14.46 -1.82 8.64
C GLU A 183 13.81 -1.28 7.37
N ALA A 184 12.47 -1.17 7.35
CA ALA A 184 11.75 -0.57 6.23
C ALA A 184 12.19 0.87 5.95
N ARG A 185 12.37 1.67 7.00
CA ARG A 185 12.89 3.05 6.87
C ARG A 185 14.25 3.08 6.18
N MET A 186 15.18 2.24 6.62
CA MET A 186 16.51 2.15 6.00
C MET A 186 16.44 1.75 4.53
N CYS A 187 15.60 0.76 4.19
CA CYS A 187 15.40 0.34 2.81
C CYS A 187 14.83 1.43 1.90
N LEU A 188 13.96 2.28 2.45
CA LEU A 188 13.24 3.30 1.68
C LEU A 188 13.95 4.66 1.64
N GLN A 189 14.79 4.97 2.62
CA GLN A 189 15.70 6.14 2.56
C GLN A 189 16.67 6.08 1.36
N LEU A 190 16.95 4.88 0.85
CA LEU A 190 17.67 4.67 -0.40
C LEU A 190 16.83 5.00 -1.66
N ALA A 191 15.56 5.36 -1.48
CA ALA A 191 14.63 5.54 -2.59
C ALA A 191 14.79 6.89 -3.30
N ASP A 192 15.26 7.93 -2.61
CA ASP A 192 15.60 9.20 -3.25
C ASP A 192 16.75 9.01 -4.27
N ALA A 193 17.79 8.28 -3.89
CA ALA A 193 18.87 7.90 -4.80
C ALA A 193 18.37 7.09 -6.01
N TYR A 194 17.35 6.26 -5.83
CA TYR A 194 16.75 5.51 -6.94
C TYR A 194 16.02 6.38 -7.95
N MET A 195 15.28 7.40 -7.50
CA MET A 195 14.60 8.31 -8.42
C MET A 195 15.60 9.15 -9.23
N ASP A 196 16.71 9.53 -8.61
CA ASP A 196 17.79 10.21 -9.30
C ASP A 196 18.47 9.28 -10.34
N GLU A 197 18.74 8.02 -10.00
CA GLU A 197 19.23 7.00 -10.95
C GLU A 197 18.22 6.71 -12.06
N LEU A 198 16.92 6.70 -11.76
CA LEU A 198 15.86 6.52 -12.75
C LEU A 198 15.82 7.68 -13.74
N ALA A 199 15.91 8.91 -13.25
CA ALA A 199 15.97 10.10 -14.12
C ALA A 199 17.16 10.04 -15.07
N VAL A 200 18.36 9.75 -14.55
CA VAL A 200 19.58 9.58 -15.38
C VAL A 200 19.41 8.44 -16.39
N CYS A 201 18.82 7.31 -15.99
CA CYS A 201 18.59 6.18 -16.89
C CYS A 201 17.57 6.53 -17.99
N ALA A 202 16.50 7.22 -17.64
CA ALA A 202 15.46 7.64 -18.57
C ALA A 202 15.98 8.68 -19.57
N ASP A 203 16.76 9.68 -19.13
CA ASP A 203 17.43 10.64 -20.00
C ASP A 203 18.39 9.93 -20.99
N ARG A 204 19.14 8.95 -20.50
CA ARG A 204 20.02 8.16 -21.35
C ARG A 204 19.27 7.36 -22.40
N LEU A 205 18.11 6.77 -22.04
CA LEU A 205 17.25 6.05 -22.97
C LEU A 205 16.60 6.99 -23.99
N ALA A 206 16.13 8.16 -23.58
CA ALA A 206 15.52 9.15 -24.45
C ALA A 206 16.53 9.68 -25.52
N ASN A 207 17.80 9.77 -25.16
CA ASN A 207 18.88 10.20 -26.04
C ASN A 207 19.51 9.04 -26.85
N THR A 208 19.01 7.80 -26.69
CA THR A 208 19.53 6.64 -27.43
C THR A 208 18.69 6.42 -28.68
N THR A 209 19.30 6.55 -29.84
CA THR A 209 18.67 6.23 -31.14
C THR A 209 18.63 4.71 -31.31
N ILE A 210 17.45 4.19 -31.64
CA ILE A 210 17.25 2.77 -32.00
C ILE A 210 16.81 2.66 -33.44
N THR A 211 17.23 1.59 -34.12
CA THR A 211 16.77 1.28 -35.49
C THR A 211 15.43 0.55 -35.45
N ASP A 212 14.69 0.58 -36.58
CA ASP A 212 13.41 -0.16 -36.71
C ASP A 212 13.58 -1.66 -36.43
N GLU A 213 14.72 -2.25 -36.85
CA GLU A 213 15.04 -3.65 -36.61
C GLU A 213 15.22 -3.94 -35.10
N GLN A 214 15.80 -3.02 -34.34
CA GLN A 214 15.94 -3.13 -32.88
C GLN A 214 14.59 -2.99 -32.19
N LEU A 215 13.75 -2.06 -32.67
CA LEU A 215 12.38 -1.87 -32.15
C LEU A 215 11.52 -3.13 -32.36
N ASP A 216 11.60 -3.74 -33.55
CA ASP A 216 10.92 -5.00 -33.87
C ASP A 216 11.34 -6.16 -32.95
N LYS A 217 12.63 -6.25 -32.64
CA LYS A 217 13.14 -7.28 -31.71
C LYS A 217 12.62 -7.08 -30.31
N ILE A 218 12.54 -5.85 -29.81
CA ILE A 218 11.96 -5.51 -28.48
C ILE A 218 10.48 -5.84 -28.47
N GLY A 219 9.72 -5.47 -29.51
CA GLY A 219 8.29 -5.77 -29.62
C GLY A 219 7.99 -7.26 -29.61
N ARG A 220 8.80 -8.08 -30.31
CA ARG A 220 8.64 -9.55 -30.33
C ARG A 220 8.99 -10.20 -29.00
N ALA A 221 9.98 -9.69 -28.28
CA ALA A 221 10.34 -10.18 -26.94
C ALA A 221 9.22 -9.92 -25.93
N SER A 222 8.67 -8.71 -25.91
CA SER A 222 7.59 -8.33 -24.97
C SER A 222 6.26 -9.06 -25.26
N CYS A 223 6.00 -9.50 -26.51
CA CYS A 223 4.84 -10.31 -26.85
C CYS A 223 4.97 -11.79 -26.44
N ARG A 224 6.20 -12.32 -26.32
CA ARG A 224 6.43 -13.73 -25.92
C ARG A 224 6.26 -13.97 -24.41
N GLU A 225 6.39 -12.96 -23.60
CA GLU A 225 6.18 -13.07 -22.12
C GLU A 225 4.72 -13.00 -21.67
N ARG A 226 3.76 -12.84 -22.61
CA ARG A 226 2.32 -12.74 -22.31
C ARG A 226 1.50 -13.99 -22.67
N VAL A 227 2.14 -15.11 -22.93
CA VAL A 227 1.46 -16.40 -23.21
C VAL A 227 1.60 -17.33 -22.03
#